data_b2d536e9007f44524c39b71ac6248569
#
_entry.id   b2d536e9007f44524c39b71ac6248569
#
_cell.length_a   1.000
_cell.length_b   1.000
_cell.length_c   1.000
_cell.angle_alpha   90.00
_cell.angle_beta   90.00
_cell.angle_gamma   90.00
#
_symmetry.space_group_name_H-M   'P 1'
#
loop_
_entity.id
_entity.type
_entity.pdbx_description
1 polymer ?
#
loop_
_entity_poly.entity_id
_entity_poly.type
_entity_poly.pdbx_seq_one_letter_code
_entity_poly.pdbx_strand_id
1 'polypeptide(L)'
;NNYCNAPSGGPLVQHAVLALMDLVKKKEISLTDVVRKTSHDVAKCFKIEKRGFLRPGYNADLVLINRNKEHSVNKNNLLYKCGWSPFEGHSFSSTIDSTIINGEIVFKDGKINESFRGERLKFDR
;
A
#
# COMPACT_ATOMS: atom_id res chain seq x y z
N ASN A 1 -13.78 -12.10 -29.36
CA ASN A 1 -13.37 -11.11 -28.34
C ASN A 1 -12.45 -10.09 -28.98
N ASN A 2 -12.80 -8.81 -28.88
CA ASN A 2 -11.98 -7.74 -29.42
C ASN A 2 -10.90 -7.38 -28.36
N TYR A 3 -9.66 -7.12 -28.80
CA TYR A 3 -8.56 -6.68 -27.94
C TYR A 3 -8.93 -5.48 -27.04
N CYS A 4 -9.68 -4.52 -27.58
CA CYS A 4 -10.14 -3.34 -26.85
C CYS A 4 -11.10 -3.63 -25.70
N ASN A 5 -11.68 -4.82 -25.62
CA ASN A 5 -12.59 -5.24 -24.56
C ASN A 5 -11.92 -6.14 -23.53
N ALA A 6 -10.62 -6.43 -23.69
CA ALA A 6 -9.87 -7.20 -22.72
C ALA A 6 -9.60 -6.37 -21.46
N PRO A 7 -9.82 -6.92 -20.25
CA PRO A 7 -9.46 -6.24 -19.01
C PRO A 7 -7.95 -5.99 -18.94
N SER A 8 -7.56 -4.75 -18.68
CA SER A 8 -6.13 -4.33 -18.65
C SER A 8 -5.59 -4.14 -17.24
N GLY A 9 -5.80 -5.10 -16.38
CA GLY A 9 -5.32 -5.08 -14.99
C GLY A 9 -6.44 -5.11 -13.97
N GLY A 10 -6.06 -5.12 -12.69
CA GLY A 10 -6.99 -5.16 -11.56
C GLY A 10 -6.71 -4.06 -10.53
N PRO A 11 -7.73 -3.58 -9.81
CA PRO A 11 -7.60 -2.55 -8.78
C PRO A 11 -7.05 -3.17 -7.49
N LEU A 12 -5.73 -3.30 -7.38
CA LEU A 12 -5.08 -4.00 -6.26
C LEU A 12 -4.39 -3.06 -5.27
N VAL A 13 -4.18 -1.79 -5.61
CA VAL A 13 -3.32 -0.87 -4.84
C VAL A 13 -3.75 -0.75 -3.38
N GLN A 14 -5.04 -0.63 -3.09
CA GLN A 14 -5.55 -0.50 -1.73
C GLN A 14 -5.24 -1.73 -0.86
N HIS A 15 -5.25 -2.92 -1.44
CA HIS A 15 -5.18 -4.18 -0.69
C HIS A 15 -3.85 -4.93 -0.86
N ALA A 16 -2.94 -4.44 -1.71
CA ALA A 16 -1.68 -5.13 -2.01
C ALA A 16 -0.86 -5.46 -0.75
N VAL A 17 -0.69 -4.51 0.16
CA VAL A 17 0.05 -4.72 1.40
C VAL A 17 -0.67 -5.71 2.32
N LEU A 18 -2.00 -5.67 2.42
CA LEU A 18 -2.77 -6.60 3.23
C LEU A 18 -2.68 -8.02 2.71
N ALA A 19 -2.70 -8.21 1.38
CA ALA A 19 -2.48 -9.51 0.76
C ALA A 19 -1.08 -10.08 1.07
N LEU A 20 -0.05 -9.24 1.04
CA LEU A 20 1.30 -9.64 1.44
C LEU A 20 1.37 -9.98 2.94
N MET A 21 0.64 -9.29 3.80
CA MET A 21 0.57 -9.60 5.23
C MET A 21 -0.09 -10.95 5.51
N ASP A 22 -1.07 -11.36 4.70
CA ASP A 22 -1.64 -12.70 4.80
C ASP A 22 -0.62 -13.80 4.43
N LEU A 23 0.23 -13.57 3.41
CA LEU A 23 1.35 -14.48 3.09
C LEU A 23 2.36 -14.55 4.23
N VAL A 24 2.63 -13.42 4.92
CA VAL A 24 3.48 -13.42 6.12
C VAL A 24 2.85 -14.25 7.22
N LYS A 25 1.53 -14.12 7.47
CA LYS A 25 0.82 -14.91 8.48
C LYS A 25 0.88 -16.41 8.18
N LYS A 26 0.79 -16.77 6.90
CA LYS A 26 0.94 -18.17 6.40
C LYS A 26 2.39 -18.66 6.42
N LYS A 27 3.36 -17.81 6.73
CA LYS A 27 4.81 -18.10 6.69
C LYS A 27 5.34 -18.43 5.28
N GLU A 28 4.67 -18.00 4.24
CA GLU A 28 5.08 -18.15 2.84
C GLU A 28 6.14 -17.11 2.44
N ILE A 29 6.15 -15.96 3.10
CA ILE A 29 7.14 -14.89 2.92
C ILE A 29 7.47 -14.26 4.29
N SER A 30 8.70 -13.79 4.49
CA SER A 30 9.05 -13.07 5.72
C SER A 30 8.58 -11.61 5.68
N LEU A 31 8.30 -11.02 6.86
CA LEU A 31 8.00 -9.59 6.95
C LEU A 31 9.15 -8.74 6.43
N THR A 32 10.38 -9.15 6.69
CA THR A 32 11.59 -8.47 6.17
C THR A 32 11.62 -8.47 4.64
N ASP A 33 11.23 -9.57 3.99
CA ASP A 33 11.15 -9.63 2.54
C ASP A 33 10.05 -8.73 1.99
N VAL A 34 8.90 -8.65 2.65
CA VAL A 34 7.85 -7.70 2.27
C VAL A 34 8.39 -6.28 2.29
N VAL A 35 8.98 -5.84 3.40
CA VAL A 35 9.56 -4.49 3.52
C VAL A 35 10.65 -4.26 2.48
N ARG A 36 11.56 -5.21 2.30
CA ARG A 36 12.64 -5.11 1.31
C ARG A 36 12.08 -4.92 -0.09
N LYS A 37 11.15 -5.77 -0.52
CA LYS A 37 10.61 -5.80 -1.89
C LYS A 37 9.67 -4.63 -2.20
N THR A 38 8.93 -4.13 -1.22
CA THR A 38 7.96 -3.03 -1.43
C THR A 38 8.53 -1.65 -1.18
N SER A 39 9.68 -1.54 -0.49
CA SER A 39 10.29 -0.25 -0.12
C SER A 39 11.75 -0.16 -0.54
N HIS A 40 12.64 -0.97 0.03
CA HIS A 40 14.08 -0.83 -0.12
C HIS A 40 14.54 -1.08 -1.56
N ASP A 41 14.15 -2.21 -2.14
CA ASP A 41 14.58 -2.62 -3.48
C ASP A 41 13.97 -1.70 -4.55
N VAL A 42 12.73 -1.23 -4.34
CA VAL A 42 12.08 -0.25 -5.21
C VAL A 42 12.85 1.07 -5.21
N ALA A 43 13.15 1.61 -4.01
CA ALA A 43 13.90 2.86 -3.89
C ALA A 43 15.29 2.78 -4.53
N LYS A 44 16.00 1.65 -4.36
CA LYS A 44 17.30 1.41 -4.99
C LYS A 44 17.19 1.26 -6.51
N CYS A 45 16.26 0.43 -6.99
CA CYS A 45 16.07 0.13 -8.40
C CYS A 45 15.79 1.40 -9.22
N PHE A 46 14.91 2.24 -8.71
CA PHE A 46 14.53 3.50 -9.36
C PHE A 46 15.37 4.70 -8.91
N LYS A 47 16.38 4.50 -8.05
CA LYS A 47 17.24 5.55 -7.50
C LYS A 47 16.45 6.71 -6.87
N ILE A 48 15.41 6.38 -6.09
CA ILE A 48 14.55 7.37 -5.44
C ILE A 48 15.30 7.97 -4.24
N GLU A 49 15.47 9.29 -4.25
CA GLU A 49 16.19 9.99 -3.19
C GLU A 49 15.39 10.04 -1.89
N LYS A 50 16.07 9.75 -0.78
CA LYS A 50 15.59 9.94 0.60
C LYS A 50 14.24 9.30 0.92
N ARG A 51 13.88 8.20 0.23
CA ARG A 51 12.66 7.40 0.47
C ARG A 51 12.98 5.91 0.53
N GLY A 52 12.01 5.10 0.94
CA GLY A 52 12.12 3.67 1.01
C GLY A 52 12.90 3.11 2.20
N PHE A 53 13.43 3.97 3.09
CA PHE A 53 14.17 3.60 4.29
C PHE A 53 13.77 4.48 5.47
N LEU A 54 13.72 3.89 6.67
CA LEU A 54 13.55 4.61 7.92
C LEU A 54 14.93 5.04 8.45
N ARG A 55 15.35 6.26 8.09
CA ARG A 55 16.67 6.82 8.44
C ARG A 55 16.58 8.32 8.74
N PRO A 56 17.45 8.87 9.62
CA PRO A 56 17.54 10.31 9.79
C PRO A 56 17.81 11.02 8.46
N GLY A 57 17.10 12.13 8.20
CA GLY A 57 17.21 12.90 6.96
C GLY A 57 16.45 12.33 5.76
N TYR A 58 15.71 11.23 5.93
CA TYR A 58 14.78 10.69 4.94
C TYR A 58 13.36 11.22 5.16
N ASN A 59 12.57 11.24 4.09
CA ASN A 59 11.16 11.58 4.20
C ASN A 59 10.43 10.52 5.04
N ALA A 60 9.54 10.96 5.91
CA ALA A 60 8.74 10.08 6.75
C ALA A 60 7.52 9.57 5.96
N ASP A 61 7.75 8.56 5.11
CA ASP A 61 6.72 7.82 4.39
C ASP A 61 6.53 6.47 5.08
N LEU A 62 5.45 6.32 5.83
CA LEU A 62 5.22 5.19 6.72
C LEU A 62 3.83 4.63 6.55
N VAL A 63 3.69 3.32 6.72
CA VAL A 63 2.40 2.65 6.85
C VAL A 63 2.38 1.91 8.19
N LEU A 64 1.39 2.20 9.03
CA LEU A 64 1.14 1.49 10.28
C LEU A 64 0.09 0.40 10.04
N ILE A 65 0.45 -0.83 10.35
CA ILE A 65 -0.39 -2.01 10.13
C ILE A 65 -0.71 -2.67 11.46
N ASN A 66 -2.00 -2.81 11.75
CA ASN A 66 -2.47 -3.59 12.88
C ASN A 66 -2.62 -5.06 12.47
N ARG A 67 -1.76 -5.92 13.00
CA ARG A 67 -1.71 -7.35 12.68
C ARG A 67 -2.73 -8.19 13.45
N ASN A 68 -3.44 -7.59 14.38
CA ASN A 68 -4.42 -8.25 15.26
C ASN A 68 -5.86 -7.79 14.97
N LYS A 69 -6.07 -7.04 13.89
CA LYS A 69 -7.40 -6.55 13.50
C LYS A 69 -7.67 -6.94 12.06
N GLU A 70 -8.72 -7.69 11.83
CA GLU A 70 -9.13 -8.10 10.49
C GLU A 70 -9.72 -6.94 9.67
N HIS A 71 -9.60 -7.05 8.35
CA HIS A 71 -10.18 -6.12 7.39
C HIS A 71 -10.98 -6.89 6.34
N SER A 72 -12.30 -6.80 6.42
CA SER A 72 -13.20 -7.41 5.41
C SER A 72 -13.47 -6.45 4.27
N VAL A 73 -13.22 -6.90 3.05
CA VAL A 73 -13.39 -6.08 1.83
C VAL A 73 -14.84 -6.14 1.36
N ASN A 74 -15.46 -4.98 1.23
CA ASN A 74 -16.81 -4.83 0.66
C ASN A 74 -16.91 -3.53 -0.15
N LYS A 75 -17.99 -3.36 -0.91
CA LYS A 75 -18.18 -2.19 -1.77
C LYS A 75 -18.13 -0.84 -1.05
N ASN A 76 -18.51 -0.83 0.24
CA ASN A 76 -18.58 0.43 1.00
C ASN A 76 -17.22 0.92 1.53
N ASN A 77 -16.19 0.05 1.51
CA ASN A 77 -14.85 0.42 1.96
C ASN A 77 -13.81 0.45 0.85
N LEU A 78 -14.23 0.43 -0.42
CA LEU A 78 -13.37 0.68 -1.56
C LEU A 78 -13.13 2.18 -1.73
N LEU A 79 -11.86 2.57 -1.80
CA LEU A 79 -11.43 3.97 -1.89
C LEU A 79 -11.13 4.41 -3.34
N TYR A 80 -11.16 3.50 -4.31
CA TYR A 80 -10.92 3.79 -5.72
C TYR A 80 -12.22 3.85 -6.54
N LYS A 81 -12.18 4.64 -7.62
CA LYS A 81 -13.38 5.03 -8.39
C LYS A 81 -14.02 3.88 -9.18
N CYS A 82 -13.30 2.80 -9.48
CA CYS A 82 -13.84 1.73 -10.32
C CYS A 82 -14.93 0.87 -9.63
N GLY A 83 -15.08 0.98 -8.30
CA GLY A 83 -16.20 0.42 -7.55
C GLY A 83 -16.25 -1.10 -7.42
N TRP A 84 -15.15 -1.81 -7.75
CA TRP A 84 -15.03 -3.26 -7.56
C TRP A 84 -13.64 -3.65 -7.09
N SER A 85 -13.51 -4.82 -6.48
CA SER A 85 -12.23 -5.39 -6.04
C SER A 85 -12.18 -6.88 -6.33
N PRO A 86 -11.02 -7.43 -6.77
CA PRO A 86 -10.85 -8.87 -6.84
C PRO A 86 -10.86 -9.55 -5.46
N PHE A 87 -10.76 -8.77 -4.39
CA PHE A 87 -10.84 -9.23 -3.00
C PHE A 87 -12.22 -9.01 -2.36
N GLU A 88 -13.27 -8.65 -3.12
CA GLU A 88 -14.61 -8.46 -2.55
C GLU A 88 -15.08 -9.74 -1.83
N GLY A 89 -15.49 -9.59 -0.56
CA GLY A 89 -15.85 -10.71 0.32
C GLY A 89 -14.67 -11.39 1.04
N HIS A 90 -13.42 -11.02 0.70
CA HIS A 90 -12.24 -11.53 1.41
C HIS A 90 -12.04 -10.81 2.75
N SER A 91 -11.57 -11.54 3.77
CA SER A 91 -11.19 -10.98 5.07
C SER A 91 -9.68 -11.13 5.26
N PHE A 92 -8.95 -10.02 5.19
CA PHE A 92 -7.53 -9.97 5.50
C PHE A 92 -7.30 -10.06 7.01
N SER A 93 -6.21 -10.70 7.40
CA SER A 93 -5.85 -10.90 8.82
C SER A 93 -5.26 -9.67 9.49
N SER A 94 -5.11 -8.58 8.78
CA SER A 94 -4.54 -7.32 9.26
C SER A 94 -5.27 -6.14 8.64
N THR A 95 -5.12 -4.95 9.21
CA THR A 95 -5.67 -3.70 8.68
C THR A 95 -4.62 -2.60 8.68
N ILE A 96 -4.75 -1.63 7.78
CA ILE A 96 -3.95 -0.42 7.80
C ILE A 96 -4.59 0.55 8.80
N ASP A 97 -3.84 0.91 9.83
CA ASP A 97 -4.25 1.89 10.83
C ASP A 97 -4.08 3.32 10.29
N SER A 98 -2.90 3.60 9.76
CA SER A 98 -2.60 4.91 9.19
C SER A 98 -1.53 4.84 8.11
N THR A 99 -1.57 5.82 7.21
CA THR A 99 -0.52 6.08 6.21
C THR A 99 -0.03 7.51 6.40
N ILE A 100 1.28 7.65 6.44
CA ILE A 100 1.98 8.93 6.62
C ILE A 100 2.81 9.17 5.37
N ILE A 101 2.74 10.36 4.81
CA ILE A 101 3.55 10.80 3.66
C ILE A 101 4.19 12.15 4.01
N ASN A 102 5.50 12.26 3.84
CA ASN A 102 6.28 13.44 4.21
C ASN A 102 6.05 13.91 5.67
N GLY A 103 5.76 12.97 6.58
CA GLY A 103 5.47 13.27 7.99
C GLY A 103 4.02 13.66 8.30
N GLU A 104 3.14 13.76 7.29
CA GLU A 104 1.72 14.09 7.47
C GLU A 104 0.85 12.83 7.35
N ILE A 105 -0.15 12.71 8.24
CA ILE A 105 -1.13 11.61 8.19
C ILE A 105 -2.09 11.87 7.03
N VAL A 106 -2.01 11.02 6.01
CA VAL A 106 -2.85 11.11 4.80
C VAL A 106 -4.01 10.12 4.80
N PHE A 107 -3.93 9.08 5.62
CA PHE A 107 -5.00 8.13 5.84
C PHE A 107 -5.00 7.70 7.30
N LYS A 108 -6.16 7.69 7.92
CA LYS A 108 -6.36 7.20 9.29
C LYS A 108 -7.80 6.74 9.48
N ASP A 109 -8.00 5.60 10.15
CA ASP A 109 -9.32 5.09 10.52
C ASP A 109 -10.33 5.06 9.36
N GLY A 110 -9.89 4.64 8.18
CA GLY A 110 -10.72 4.53 6.98
C GLY A 110 -10.96 5.85 6.23
N LYS A 111 -10.37 6.96 6.66
CA LYS A 111 -10.55 8.29 6.06
C LYS A 111 -9.28 8.80 5.40
N ILE A 112 -9.43 9.35 4.20
CA ILE A 112 -8.36 10.02 3.46
C ILE A 112 -8.37 11.51 3.78
N ASN A 113 -7.19 12.11 3.99
CA ASN A 113 -7.01 13.55 4.04
C ASN A 113 -7.00 14.10 2.60
N GLU A 114 -8.14 14.56 2.11
CA GLU A 114 -8.29 15.09 0.76
C GLU A 114 -7.59 16.44 0.52
N SER A 115 -7.19 17.14 1.58
CA SER A 115 -6.44 18.40 1.45
C SER A 115 -4.96 18.19 1.19
N PHE A 116 -4.42 16.99 1.50
CA PHE A 116 -3.01 16.67 1.28
C PHE A 116 -2.66 16.64 -0.21
N ARG A 117 -1.49 17.15 -0.54
CA ARG A 117 -0.92 17.06 -1.90
C ARG A 117 0.47 16.46 -1.79
N GLY A 118 0.70 15.40 -2.57
CA GLY A 118 2.01 14.74 -2.66
C GLY A 118 3.04 15.64 -3.35
N GLU A 119 4.31 15.37 -3.05
CA GLU A 119 5.44 16.01 -3.70
C GLU A 119 5.99 15.12 -4.84
N ARG A 120 6.59 15.76 -5.83
CA ARG A 120 7.29 15.03 -6.90
C ARG A 120 8.48 14.26 -6.33
N LEU A 121 8.60 13.00 -6.70
CA LEU A 121 9.79 12.20 -6.39
C LEU A 121 11.04 12.77 -7.07
N LYS A 122 12.15 12.77 -6.35
CA LYS A 122 13.48 13.07 -6.89
C LYS A 122 14.23 11.77 -7.12
N PHE A 123 15.03 11.75 -8.17
CA PHE A 123 15.80 10.59 -8.59
C PHE A 123 17.26 10.97 -8.78
N ASP A 124 18.17 10.17 -8.22
CA ASP A 124 19.61 10.27 -8.48
C ASP A 124 19.90 9.67 -9.86
N ARG A 125 20.19 10.54 -10.84
CA ARG A 125 20.43 10.19 -12.25
C ARG A 125 21.89 10.35 -12.61
#